data_0ff0088b524e7e54d23368bb45f36661
#
_entry.id   0ff0088b524e7e54d23368bb45f36661
#
_cell.length_a   1.000
_cell.length_b   1.000
_cell.length_c   1.000
_cell.angle_alpha   90.00
_cell.angle_beta   90.00
_cell.angle_gamma   90.00
#
_symmetry.space_group_name_H-M   'P 1'
#
loop_
_entity.id
_entity.type
_entity.pdbx_description
1 polymer ?
#
loop_
_entity_poly.entity_id
_entity_poly.type
_entity_poly.pdbx_seq_one_letter_code
_entity_poly.pdbx_strand_id
1 'polypeptide(L)'
;SFPTRRSSDLPLFGWAPGIGRAFFQSISAFCNAGFDVLGDTQFGPFCSLTGFNNNPVVLITTGMLIVFGGLGFIVWGDIINFFTKKSEFRTHSKIMIKLTVLLILIGTISFLVFEWSNTSDGSIGTMSLPEKLVTAFFESVSLRTAGFSSVNLSNLTDTSKAMSCILMFIGTGSGSTGGGIKITTMAVLVFSVFSE
;
A
#
# COMPACT_ATOMS: atom_id res chain seq x y z
N SER A 1 -28.42 4.24 -5.96
CA SER A 1 -27.56 3.87 -7.09
C SER A 1 -26.37 4.83 -7.16
N PHE A 2 -25.19 4.31 -6.89
CA PHE A 2 -23.96 5.06 -7.10
C PHE A 2 -23.76 5.26 -8.60
N PRO A 3 -23.55 6.49 -9.08
CA PRO A 3 -23.31 6.71 -10.50
C PRO A 3 -21.91 6.17 -10.84
N THR A 4 -21.87 5.10 -11.60
CA THR A 4 -20.69 4.66 -12.35
C THR A 4 -20.28 5.77 -13.32
N ARG A 5 -19.40 6.67 -12.93
CA ARG A 5 -18.78 7.64 -13.83
C ARG A 5 -17.28 7.48 -13.84
N ARG A 6 -16.82 6.96 -14.95
CA ARG A 6 -15.51 7.14 -15.55
C ARG A 6 -15.21 8.65 -15.62
N SER A 7 -14.37 9.18 -14.77
CA SER A 7 -13.80 10.51 -14.98
C SER A 7 -12.40 10.57 -14.39
N SER A 8 -11.46 10.95 -15.26
CA SER A 8 -10.14 11.41 -14.86
C SER A 8 -10.24 12.52 -13.82
N ASP A 9 -9.48 12.45 -12.76
CA ASP A 9 -9.64 13.23 -11.51
C ASP A 9 -9.46 14.75 -11.65
N LEU A 10 -8.83 15.22 -12.71
CA LEU A 10 -8.62 16.65 -13.00
C LEU A 10 -9.91 17.47 -13.19
N PRO A 11 -10.97 16.95 -13.83
CA PRO A 11 -12.23 17.68 -13.93
C PRO A 11 -13.04 17.77 -12.64
N LEU A 12 -12.78 16.91 -11.63
CA LEU A 12 -13.56 16.89 -10.38
C LEU A 12 -13.26 18.06 -9.45
N PHE A 13 -12.03 18.55 -9.46
CA PHE A 13 -11.56 19.54 -8.45
C PHE A 13 -11.13 20.87 -9.06
N GLY A 14 -11.03 20.99 -10.38
CA GLY A 14 -10.34 22.11 -11.04
C GLY A 14 -8.80 21.99 -10.90
N TRP A 15 -8.07 22.74 -11.75
CA TRP A 15 -6.62 22.58 -11.87
C TRP A 15 -5.85 22.91 -10.59
N ALA A 16 -6.15 24.04 -9.93
CA ALA A 16 -5.38 24.50 -8.78
C ALA A 16 -5.64 23.65 -7.50
N PRO A 17 -6.90 23.38 -7.09
CA PRO A 17 -7.16 22.50 -5.96
C PRO A 17 -6.76 21.05 -6.21
N GLY A 18 -6.87 20.55 -7.47
CA GLY A 18 -6.47 19.21 -7.86
C GLY A 18 -4.97 18.97 -7.70
N ILE A 19 -4.13 19.91 -8.14
CA ILE A 19 -2.67 19.84 -7.97
C ILE A 19 -2.29 19.85 -6.49
N GLY A 20 -2.90 20.73 -5.67
CA GLY A 20 -2.64 20.80 -4.23
C GLY A 20 -2.96 19.47 -3.51
N ARG A 21 -4.10 18.85 -3.83
CA ARG A 21 -4.50 17.54 -3.29
C ARG A 21 -3.57 16.42 -3.74
N ALA A 22 -3.22 16.37 -5.02
CA ALA A 22 -2.29 15.38 -5.55
C ALA A 22 -0.89 15.50 -4.91
N PHE A 23 -0.41 16.71 -4.70
CA PHE A 23 0.86 16.97 -4.02
C PHE A 23 0.81 16.51 -2.55
N PHE A 24 -0.23 16.87 -1.82
CA PHE A 24 -0.43 16.40 -0.44
C PHE A 24 -0.50 14.88 -0.37
N GLN A 25 -1.31 14.26 -1.24
CA GLN A 25 -1.47 12.80 -1.30
C GLN A 25 -0.14 12.09 -1.58
N SER A 26 0.68 12.64 -2.48
CA SER A 26 2.00 12.08 -2.81
C SER A 26 2.96 12.12 -1.63
N ILE A 27 3.00 13.23 -0.89
CA ILE A 27 3.81 13.36 0.33
C ILE A 27 3.31 12.40 1.40
N SER A 28 1.99 12.39 1.66
CA SER A 28 1.37 11.51 2.65
C SER A 28 1.65 10.03 2.36
N ALA A 29 1.56 9.63 1.08
CA ALA A 29 1.86 8.27 0.65
C ALA A 29 3.33 7.91 0.82
N PHE A 30 4.26 8.79 0.41
CA PHE A 30 5.69 8.54 0.56
C PHE A 30 6.12 8.51 2.03
N CYS A 31 5.52 9.36 2.86
CA CYS A 31 5.78 9.39 4.31
C CYS A 31 5.07 8.26 5.08
N ASN A 32 4.27 7.41 4.43
CA ASN A 32 3.42 6.40 5.08
C ASN A 32 2.55 7.01 6.19
N ALA A 33 2.02 8.21 5.96
CA ALA A 33 1.29 8.98 6.98
C ALA A 33 -0.21 8.63 7.03
N GLY A 34 -0.80 8.19 5.90
CA GLY A 34 -2.18 7.78 5.82
C GLY A 34 -3.21 8.90 5.87
N PHE A 35 -2.76 10.16 5.81
CA PHE A 35 -3.68 11.30 5.76
C PHE A 35 -4.11 11.57 4.33
N ASP A 36 -5.39 11.84 4.14
CA ASP A 36 -5.96 12.30 2.88
C ASP A 36 -6.75 13.60 3.08
N VAL A 37 -6.96 14.32 1.99
CA VAL A 37 -7.75 15.56 1.94
C VAL A 37 -8.98 15.39 1.05
N LEU A 38 -9.52 14.17 0.99
CA LEU A 38 -10.62 13.79 0.11
C LEU A 38 -11.99 13.81 0.82
N GLY A 39 -12.02 13.96 2.14
CA GLY A 39 -13.24 13.92 2.95
C GLY A 39 -14.26 15.01 2.64
N ASP A 40 -13.83 16.16 2.11
CA ASP A 40 -14.71 17.26 1.68
C ASP A 40 -15.24 17.08 0.25
N THR A 41 -15.00 15.93 -0.36
CA THR A 41 -15.38 15.68 -1.73
C THR A 41 -16.75 14.99 -1.81
N GLN A 42 -17.24 14.80 -3.03
CA GLN A 42 -18.49 14.09 -3.29
C GLN A 42 -18.51 12.63 -2.79
N PHE A 43 -17.37 12.08 -2.39
CA PHE A 43 -17.25 10.72 -1.86
C PHE A 43 -17.59 10.62 -0.38
N GLY A 44 -17.73 11.76 0.30
CA GLY A 44 -18.11 11.84 1.72
C GLY A 44 -16.94 11.68 2.69
N PRO A 45 -17.20 11.86 3.99
CA PRO A 45 -16.19 11.74 5.03
C PRO A 45 -15.69 10.30 5.14
N PHE A 46 -14.41 10.14 5.49
CA PHE A 46 -13.74 8.84 5.68
C PHE A 46 -13.66 7.96 4.42
N CYS A 47 -13.74 8.56 3.24
CA CYS A 47 -13.72 7.80 1.98
C CYS A 47 -12.34 7.25 1.61
N SER A 48 -11.24 7.86 2.11
CA SER A 48 -9.87 7.53 1.68
C SER A 48 -9.78 7.45 0.14
N LEU A 49 -9.22 6.39 -0.41
CA LEU A 49 -9.13 6.17 -1.85
C LEU A 49 -10.24 5.28 -2.41
N THR A 50 -11.32 5.00 -1.65
CA THR A 50 -12.42 4.15 -2.12
C THR A 50 -13.14 4.70 -3.35
N GLY A 51 -13.19 6.03 -3.50
CA GLY A 51 -13.75 6.69 -4.69
C GLY A 51 -12.89 6.52 -5.96
N PHE A 52 -11.63 6.06 -5.81
CA PHE A 52 -10.67 5.88 -6.90
C PHE A 52 -10.33 4.41 -7.17
N ASN A 53 -11.09 3.46 -6.62
CA ASN A 53 -10.86 2.03 -6.80
C ASN A 53 -10.91 1.58 -8.27
N ASN A 54 -11.63 2.30 -9.12
CA ASN A 54 -11.70 2.06 -10.57
C ASN A 54 -10.55 2.73 -11.35
N ASN A 55 -9.65 3.45 -10.68
CA ASN A 55 -8.52 4.11 -11.33
C ASN A 55 -7.20 3.43 -10.94
N PRO A 56 -6.72 2.47 -11.76
CA PRO A 56 -5.52 1.71 -11.46
C PRO A 56 -4.26 2.61 -11.41
N VAL A 57 -4.25 3.71 -12.13
CA VAL A 57 -3.10 4.64 -12.15
C VAL A 57 -2.92 5.27 -10.78
N VAL A 58 -3.99 5.74 -10.15
CA VAL A 58 -3.93 6.36 -8.82
C VAL A 58 -3.48 5.33 -7.79
N LEU A 59 -4.07 4.13 -7.77
CA LEU A 59 -3.73 3.08 -6.82
C LEU A 59 -2.29 2.59 -6.97
N ILE A 60 -1.85 2.33 -8.20
CA ILE A 60 -0.47 1.86 -8.45
C ILE A 60 0.53 2.96 -8.08
N THR A 61 0.30 4.21 -8.49
CA THR A 61 1.21 5.32 -8.18
C THR A 61 1.33 5.53 -6.67
N THR A 62 0.19 5.60 -5.96
CA THR A 62 0.17 5.74 -4.50
C THR A 62 0.83 4.54 -3.82
N GLY A 63 0.53 3.31 -4.25
CA GLY A 63 1.15 2.10 -3.73
C GLY A 63 2.67 2.06 -3.93
N MET A 64 3.17 2.49 -5.09
CA MET A 64 4.61 2.57 -5.35
C MET A 64 5.29 3.62 -4.46
N LEU A 65 4.66 4.78 -4.24
CA LEU A 65 5.17 5.80 -3.31
C LEU A 65 5.29 5.26 -1.89
N ILE A 66 4.29 4.52 -1.41
CA ILE A 66 4.30 3.84 -0.11
C ILE A 66 5.47 2.85 -0.03
N VAL A 67 5.64 2.01 -1.04
CA VAL A 67 6.76 1.04 -1.09
C VAL A 67 8.10 1.78 -1.04
N PHE A 68 8.26 2.82 -1.83
CA PHE A 68 9.51 3.58 -1.89
C PHE A 68 9.84 4.27 -0.55
N GLY A 69 8.86 4.86 0.12
CA GLY A 69 9.03 5.42 1.47
C GLY A 69 9.35 4.34 2.52
N GLY A 70 8.73 3.16 2.37
CA GLY A 70 8.89 2.02 3.28
C GLY A 70 10.21 1.26 3.16
N LEU A 71 10.99 1.40 2.07
CA LEU A 71 12.28 0.72 1.91
C LEU A 71 13.37 1.24 2.86
N GLY A 72 13.30 2.52 3.23
CA GLY A 72 14.29 3.16 4.08
C GLY A 72 15.50 3.75 3.35
N PHE A 73 16.11 4.77 3.97
CA PHE A 73 17.19 5.55 3.35
C PHE A 73 18.47 4.74 3.09
N ILE A 74 18.74 3.70 3.87
CA ILE A 74 19.92 2.83 3.68
C ILE A 74 19.83 2.10 2.34
N VAL A 75 18.65 1.57 2.02
CA VAL A 75 18.40 0.86 0.76
C VAL A 75 18.52 1.83 -0.42
N TRP A 76 17.99 3.06 -0.27
CA TRP A 76 18.14 4.11 -1.27
C TRP A 76 19.61 4.49 -1.51
N GLY A 77 20.40 4.59 -0.44
CA GLY A 77 21.85 4.82 -0.54
C GLY A 77 22.55 3.72 -1.34
N ASP A 78 22.21 2.46 -1.12
CA ASP A 78 22.77 1.33 -1.86
C ASP A 78 22.30 1.31 -3.32
N ILE A 79 21.04 1.64 -3.61
CA ILE A 79 20.52 1.79 -4.98
C ILE A 79 21.30 2.86 -5.75
N ILE A 80 21.48 4.05 -5.17
CA ILE A 80 22.22 5.15 -5.79
C ILE A 80 23.68 4.74 -6.01
N ASN A 81 24.33 4.10 -5.03
CA ASN A 81 25.72 3.64 -5.17
C ASN A 81 25.86 2.54 -6.23
N PHE A 82 24.89 1.67 -6.37
CA PHE A 82 24.88 0.66 -7.43
C PHE A 82 24.87 1.29 -8.83
N PHE A 83 24.01 2.28 -9.05
CA PHE A 83 23.96 2.98 -10.35
C PHE A 83 25.14 3.90 -10.62
N THR A 84 25.70 4.53 -9.56
CA THR A 84 26.74 5.56 -9.72
C THR A 84 28.14 4.95 -9.69
N LYS A 85 28.40 4.04 -8.75
CA LYS A 85 29.73 3.49 -8.45
C LYS A 85 29.89 2.02 -8.81
N LYS A 86 28.82 1.37 -9.34
CA LYS A 86 28.77 -0.09 -9.63
C LYS A 86 29.17 -0.95 -8.42
N SER A 87 28.91 -0.46 -7.19
CA SER A 87 29.17 -1.20 -5.97
C SER A 87 28.10 -2.26 -5.73
N GLU A 88 28.46 -3.38 -5.13
CA GLU A 88 27.48 -4.41 -4.78
C GLU A 88 26.51 -3.94 -3.70
N PHE A 89 25.27 -4.43 -3.77
CA PHE A 89 24.29 -4.24 -2.70
C PHE A 89 24.77 -4.88 -1.41
N ARG A 90 24.65 -4.15 -0.30
CA ARG A 90 24.88 -4.70 1.02
C ARG A 90 23.89 -5.82 1.32
N THR A 91 24.30 -6.80 2.12
CA THR A 91 23.45 -7.93 2.53
C THR A 91 22.14 -7.44 3.17
N HIS A 92 22.20 -6.40 4.00
CA HIS A 92 21.04 -5.75 4.60
C HIS A 92 20.00 -5.32 3.53
N SER A 93 20.43 -4.61 2.50
CA SER A 93 19.52 -4.10 1.45
C SER A 93 18.95 -5.24 0.60
N LYS A 94 19.73 -6.28 0.34
CA LYS A 94 19.24 -7.49 -0.36
C LYS A 94 18.14 -8.21 0.44
N ILE A 95 18.31 -8.36 1.74
CA ILE A 95 17.31 -8.96 2.63
C ILE A 95 16.05 -8.09 2.68
N MET A 96 16.23 -6.78 2.87
CA MET A 96 15.13 -5.83 2.94
C MET A 96 14.23 -5.86 1.71
N ILE A 97 14.83 -5.78 0.51
CA ILE A 97 14.09 -5.81 -0.76
C ILE A 97 13.35 -7.15 -0.91
N LYS A 98 14.06 -8.27 -0.68
CA LYS A 98 13.46 -9.61 -0.81
C LYS A 98 12.27 -9.81 0.13
N LEU A 99 12.41 -9.45 1.41
CA LEU A 99 11.33 -9.59 2.39
C LEU A 99 10.18 -8.64 2.12
N THR A 100 10.45 -7.40 1.67
CA THR A 100 9.41 -6.47 1.26
C THR A 100 8.57 -7.02 0.12
N VAL A 101 9.22 -7.53 -0.93
CA VAL A 101 8.52 -8.13 -2.07
C VAL A 101 7.74 -9.37 -1.64
N LEU A 102 8.34 -10.24 -0.82
CA LEU A 102 7.69 -11.44 -0.30
C LEU A 102 6.41 -11.11 0.49
N LEU A 103 6.48 -10.13 1.40
CA LEU A 103 5.31 -9.73 2.20
C LEU A 103 4.21 -9.10 1.34
N ILE A 104 4.57 -8.30 0.32
CA ILE A 104 3.60 -7.75 -0.64
C ILE A 104 2.91 -8.90 -1.39
N LEU A 105 3.66 -9.88 -1.87
CA LEU A 105 3.10 -11.02 -2.60
C LEU A 105 2.17 -11.85 -1.71
N ILE A 106 2.61 -12.18 -0.49
CA ILE A 106 1.78 -12.93 0.47
C ILE A 106 0.49 -12.18 0.75
N GLY A 107 0.55 -10.88 1.06
CA GLY A 107 -0.63 -10.07 1.32
C GLY A 107 -1.56 -9.98 0.10
N THR A 108 -1.01 -9.72 -1.09
CA THR A 108 -1.80 -9.66 -2.32
C THR A 108 -2.53 -10.97 -2.62
N ILE A 109 -1.82 -12.10 -2.51
CA ILE A 109 -2.41 -13.43 -2.72
C ILE A 109 -3.48 -13.72 -1.67
N SER A 110 -3.21 -13.40 -0.41
CA SER A 110 -4.18 -13.60 0.68
C SER A 110 -5.47 -12.82 0.45
N PHE A 111 -5.39 -11.53 0.07
CA PHE A 111 -6.58 -10.74 -0.26
C PHE A 111 -7.32 -11.29 -1.47
N LEU A 112 -6.62 -11.71 -2.51
CA LEU A 112 -7.25 -12.33 -3.68
C LEU A 112 -7.99 -13.61 -3.31
N VAL A 113 -7.42 -14.47 -2.49
CA VAL A 113 -8.01 -15.75 -2.10
C VAL A 113 -9.21 -15.53 -1.17
N PHE A 114 -9.06 -14.70 -0.13
CA PHE A 114 -10.08 -14.54 0.91
C PHE A 114 -11.25 -13.66 0.45
N GLU A 115 -11.00 -12.68 -0.42
CA GLU A 115 -12.03 -11.77 -0.92
C GLU A 115 -12.59 -12.17 -2.29
N TRP A 116 -12.13 -13.28 -2.88
CA TRP A 116 -12.54 -13.69 -4.23
C TRP A 116 -14.05 -13.87 -4.36
N SER A 117 -14.67 -14.47 -3.36
CA SER A 117 -16.10 -14.79 -3.33
C SER A 117 -16.93 -13.79 -2.52
N ASN A 118 -16.33 -12.70 -2.04
CA ASN A 118 -17.04 -11.70 -1.26
C ASN A 118 -17.89 -10.82 -2.21
N THR A 119 -19.21 -10.91 -2.07
CA THR A 119 -20.17 -10.15 -2.90
C THR A 119 -20.70 -8.88 -2.23
N SER A 120 -20.11 -8.47 -1.09
CA SER A 120 -20.50 -7.25 -0.40
C SER A 120 -20.23 -6.01 -1.27
N ASP A 121 -21.04 -4.97 -1.13
CA ASP A 121 -20.88 -3.73 -1.89
C ASP A 121 -19.51 -3.08 -1.66
N GLY A 122 -18.80 -2.80 -2.76
CA GLY A 122 -17.46 -2.21 -2.71
C GLY A 122 -16.35 -3.17 -2.25
N SER A 123 -16.61 -4.49 -2.21
CA SER A 123 -15.60 -5.51 -1.95
C SER A 123 -14.79 -5.85 -3.20
N ILE A 124 -13.59 -6.44 -3.00
CA ILE A 124 -12.72 -6.89 -4.09
C ILE A 124 -13.44 -7.91 -5.00
N GLY A 125 -14.30 -8.75 -4.43
CA GLY A 125 -14.97 -9.81 -5.15
C GLY A 125 -15.94 -9.35 -6.26
N THR A 126 -16.45 -8.12 -6.18
CA THR A 126 -17.37 -7.56 -7.20
C THR A 126 -16.65 -6.89 -8.37
N MET A 127 -15.33 -6.70 -8.29
CA MET A 127 -14.52 -5.99 -9.28
C MET A 127 -14.12 -6.88 -10.46
N SER A 128 -13.70 -6.26 -11.57
CA SER A 128 -13.08 -6.97 -12.69
C SER A 128 -11.72 -7.57 -12.31
N LEU A 129 -11.22 -8.58 -13.03
CA LEU A 129 -9.94 -9.23 -12.73
C LEU A 129 -8.75 -8.23 -12.59
N PRO A 130 -8.53 -7.28 -13.52
CA PRO A 130 -7.44 -6.34 -13.38
C PRO A 130 -7.62 -5.41 -12.16
N GLU A 131 -8.83 -4.99 -11.88
CA GLU A 131 -9.14 -4.18 -10.69
C GLU A 131 -8.90 -4.97 -9.40
N LYS A 132 -9.32 -6.25 -9.33
CA LYS A 132 -9.03 -7.13 -8.20
C LYS A 132 -7.54 -7.21 -7.88
N LEU A 133 -6.71 -7.39 -8.91
CA LEU A 133 -5.25 -7.49 -8.75
C LEU A 133 -4.65 -6.19 -8.22
N VAL A 134 -5.04 -5.06 -8.80
CA VAL A 134 -4.52 -3.74 -8.39
C VAL A 134 -4.98 -3.39 -6.98
N THR A 135 -6.25 -3.63 -6.65
CA THR A 135 -6.81 -3.35 -5.33
C THR A 135 -6.19 -4.25 -4.26
N ALA A 136 -6.06 -5.56 -4.50
CA ALA A 136 -5.40 -6.48 -3.58
C ALA A 136 -3.92 -6.13 -3.36
N PHE A 137 -3.20 -5.75 -4.41
CA PHE A 137 -1.84 -5.21 -4.30
C PHE A 137 -1.81 -3.94 -3.44
N PHE A 138 -2.70 -3.00 -3.71
CA PHE A 138 -2.76 -1.73 -2.98
C PHE A 138 -3.05 -1.94 -1.49
N GLU A 139 -4.05 -2.77 -1.15
CA GLU A 139 -4.37 -3.08 0.25
C GLU A 139 -3.19 -3.78 0.95
N SER A 140 -2.54 -4.74 0.29
CA SER A 140 -1.35 -5.40 0.83
C SER A 140 -0.22 -4.43 1.15
N VAL A 141 0.00 -3.43 0.29
CA VAL A 141 1.02 -2.40 0.49
C VAL A 141 0.60 -1.42 1.59
N SER A 142 -0.65 -0.96 1.56
CA SER A 142 -1.17 0.06 2.48
C SER A 142 -1.23 -0.42 3.92
N LEU A 143 -1.60 -1.67 4.16
CA LEU A 143 -1.65 -2.26 5.50
C LEU A 143 -0.28 -2.30 6.21
N ARG A 144 0.82 -2.21 5.48
CA ARG A 144 2.14 -2.09 6.08
C ARG A 144 2.46 -0.66 6.52
N THR A 145 1.56 -0.12 7.38
CA THR A 145 1.67 1.15 8.09
C THR A 145 1.46 2.42 7.27
N ALA A 146 0.88 2.34 6.06
CA ALA A 146 0.52 3.53 5.31
C ALA A 146 -0.87 4.08 5.69
N GLY A 147 -1.88 3.21 5.86
CA GLY A 147 -3.19 3.60 6.40
C GLY A 147 -4.22 4.07 5.38
N PHE A 148 -3.94 4.00 4.08
CA PHE A 148 -4.94 4.26 3.03
C PHE A 148 -5.78 3.02 2.77
N SER A 149 -7.03 3.22 2.33
CA SER A 149 -7.89 2.13 1.90
C SER A 149 -8.58 2.46 0.58
N SER A 150 -8.62 1.49 -0.31
CA SER A 150 -9.35 1.55 -1.58
C SER A 150 -10.67 0.77 -1.54
N VAL A 151 -10.91 0.02 -0.46
CA VAL A 151 -12.12 -0.75 -0.21
C VAL A 151 -12.72 -0.39 1.14
N ASN A 152 -13.99 -0.70 1.34
CA ASN A 152 -14.61 -0.53 2.65
C ASN A 152 -14.16 -1.66 3.59
N LEU A 153 -13.29 -1.32 4.55
CA LEU A 153 -12.71 -2.28 5.51
C LEU A 153 -13.78 -2.99 6.35
N SER A 154 -14.95 -2.36 6.56
CA SER A 154 -16.04 -2.98 7.31
C SER A 154 -16.62 -4.21 6.61
N ASN A 155 -16.59 -4.20 5.26
CA ASN A 155 -17.17 -5.23 4.40
C ASN A 155 -16.17 -6.38 4.07
N LEU A 156 -14.94 -6.31 4.59
CA LEU A 156 -13.97 -7.39 4.43
C LEU A 156 -14.41 -8.63 5.22
N THR A 157 -14.04 -9.81 4.73
CA THR A 157 -14.22 -11.08 5.45
C THR A 157 -13.40 -11.08 6.74
N ASP A 158 -13.84 -11.84 7.75
CA ASP A 158 -13.14 -11.91 9.03
C ASP A 158 -11.73 -12.49 8.88
N THR A 159 -11.53 -13.39 7.93
CA THR A 159 -10.21 -13.93 7.57
C THR A 159 -9.30 -12.86 7.02
N SER A 160 -9.80 -11.98 6.12
CA SER A 160 -9.06 -10.84 5.61
C SER A 160 -8.72 -9.84 6.71
N LYS A 161 -9.64 -9.58 7.64
CA LYS A 161 -9.38 -8.71 8.81
C LYS A 161 -8.27 -9.28 9.70
N ALA A 162 -8.29 -10.59 9.98
CA ALA A 162 -7.25 -11.25 10.76
C ALA A 162 -5.87 -11.16 10.06
N MET A 163 -5.84 -11.42 8.75
CA MET A 163 -4.61 -11.27 7.96
C MET A 163 -4.11 -9.83 7.92
N SER A 164 -5.02 -8.86 7.85
CA SER A 164 -4.69 -7.43 7.93
C SER A 164 -3.99 -7.08 9.23
N CYS A 165 -4.46 -7.60 10.37
CA CYS A 165 -3.80 -7.39 11.66
C CYS A 165 -2.37 -7.93 11.69
N ILE A 166 -2.12 -9.09 11.08
CA ILE A 166 -0.78 -9.68 10.97
C ILE A 166 0.13 -8.78 10.10
N LEU A 167 -0.37 -8.33 8.95
CA LEU A 167 0.39 -7.45 8.05
C LEU A 167 0.70 -6.09 8.68
N MET A 168 -0.25 -5.51 9.44
CA MET A 168 -0.04 -4.27 10.17
C MET A 168 1.03 -4.39 11.27
N PHE A 169 1.14 -5.54 11.90
CA PHE A 169 2.15 -5.81 12.93
C PHE A 169 3.57 -5.84 12.33
N ILE A 170 3.72 -6.41 11.12
CA ILE A 170 4.97 -6.45 10.37
C ILE A 170 5.10 -5.16 9.57
N GLY A 171 5.77 -4.18 10.12
CA GLY A 171 5.95 -2.86 9.52
C GLY A 171 6.92 -2.85 8.32
N THR A 172 7.60 -1.73 8.18
CA THR A 172 8.47 -1.43 7.04
C THR A 172 9.95 -1.57 7.40
N GLY A 173 10.84 -1.13 6.51
CA GLY A 173 12.27 -1.23 6.65
C GLY A 173 12.88 -0.38 7.78
N SER A 174 14.07 -0.72 8.20
CA SER A 174 14.85 0.10 9.12
C SER A 174 15.27 1.41 8.45
N GLY A 175 15.07 2.54 9.15
CA GLY A 175 15.32 3.85 8.59
C GLY A 175 14.33 4.27 7.50
N SER A 176 13.12 3.72 7.51
CA SER A 176 12.00 4.10 6.67
C SER A 176 11.03 5.03 7.39
N THR A 177 10.10 5.60 6.63
CA THR A 177 9.03 6.45 7.15
C THR A 177 7.92 5.66 7.86
N GLY A 178 7.83 4.36 7.65
CA GLY A 178 6.76 3.53 8.22
C GLY A 178 7.02 3.07 9.66
N GLY A 179 5.95 2.69 10.34
CA GLY A 179 5.94 2.18 11.71
C GLY A 179 6.07 0.65 11.80
N GLY A 180 5.53 0.08 12.89
CA GLY A 180 5.50 -1.38 13.13
C GLY A 180 6.85 -1.98 13.50
N ILE A 181 6.87 -3.31 13.73
CA ILE A 181 8.12 -4.06 13.93
C ILE A 181 8.89 -4.05 12.62
N LYS A 182 10.12 -3.58 12.66
CA LYS A 182 10.95 -3.49 11.45
C LYS A 182 11.18 -4.88 10.84
N ILE A 183 11.11 -4.96 9.51
CA ILE A 183 11.27 -6.22 8.78
C ILE A 183 12.58 -6.92 9.16
N THR A 184 13.67 -6.17 9.37
CA THR A 184 14.95 -6.71 9.80
C THR A 184 14.89 -7.35 11.19
N THR A 185 14.19 -6.73 12.14
CA THR A 185 13.98 -7.29 13.48
C THR A 185 13.20 -8.58 13.40
N MET A 186 12.12 -8.58 12.60
CA MET A 186 11.32 -9.79 12.38
C MET A 186 12.14 -10.91 11.72
N ALA A 187 12.97 -10.58 10.74
CA ALA A 187 13.87 -11.54 10.12
C ALA A 187 14.85 -12.17 11.12
N VAL A 188 15.47 -11.34 11.98
CA VAL A 188 16.40 -11.85 13.01
C VAL A 188 15.67 -12.77 13.98
N LEU A 189 14.47 -12.39 14.45
CA LEU A 189 13.68 -13.24 15.35
C LEU A 189 13.36 -14.60 14.72
N VAL A 190 12.90 -14.59 13.47
CA VAL A 190 12.59 -15.83 12.74
C VAL A 190 13.85 -16.70 12.58
N PHE A 191 14.98 -16.13 12.14
CA PHE A 191 16.22 -16.87 11.98
C PHE A 191 16.77 -17.39 13.31
N SER A 192 16.61 -16.64 14.42
CA SER A 192 17.03 -17.09 15.74
C SER A 192 16.26 -18.34 16.20
N VAL A 193 14.94 -18.35 15.96
CA VAL A 193 14.09 -19.52 16.32
C VAL A 193 14.44 -20.77 15.50
N PHE A 194 14.82 -20.61 14.23
CA PHE A 194 15.19 -21.76 13.38
C PHE A 194 16.67 -22.17 13.49
N SER A 195 17.47 -21.41 14.23
CA SER A 195 18.91 -21.71 14.46
C SER A 195 19.16 -22.54 15.71
N GLU A 196 18.16 -22.76 16.54
CA GLU A 196 18.18 -23.69 17.67
C GLU A 196 17.72 -25.09 17.24
#